data_ef3c408fc34ebf4df056d50d67a11fab
#
_entry.id   ef3c408fc34ebf4df056d50d67a11fab
#
_cell.length_a   1.000
_cell.length_b   1.000
_cell.length_c   1.000
_cell.angle_alpha   90.00
_cell.angle_beta   90.00
_cell.angle_gamma   90.00
#
_symmetry.space_group_name_H-M   'P 1'
#
loop_
_entity.id
_entity.type
_entity.pdbx_description
1 polymer ?
#
loop_
_entity_poly.entity_id
_entity_poly.type
_entity_poly.pdbx_seq_one_letter_code
_entity_poly.pdbx_strand_id
1 'polypeptide(L)'
;MKRVRCPKCDNYITFDETKYSPGQSLVFKCDECGKEFGIRIGVSKLRGTQKQESADLSQDDGQRTAEEAYGSIVVIENVFHFKQVIPLHMGDNVIGRYQKGNPANCTFETVDPSVDLDHCTVNVSHDKKGGLRYTLMDNNSNTGTFVGDVELQPRERRIIEDGTLFTLGATSIILRTTNVEEDHA
;
A
#
# COMPACT_ATOMS: atom_id res chain seq x y z
N MET A 1 15.92 -4.25 24.54
CA MET A 1 15.88 -5.39 23.61
C MET A 1 14.78 -5.22 22.58
N LYS A 2 15.07 -5.36 21.32
CA LYS A 2 14.09 -5.34 20.22
C LYS A 2 13.88 -6.73 19.64
N ARG A 3 12.71 -6.94 19.05
CA ARG A 3 12.37 -8.18 18.35
C ARG A 3 12.22 -7.92 16.87
N VAL A 4 12.77 -8.79 16.05
CA VAL A 4 12.60 -8.80 14.61
C VAL A 4 11.89 -10.08 14.19
N ARG A 5 11.02 -9.96 13.22
CA ARG A 5 10.20 -11.08 12.75
C ARG A 5 10.86 -11.72 11.53
N CYS A 6 10.98 -13.03 11.52
CA CYS A 6 11.47 -13.77 10.37
C CYS A 6 10.47 -13.69 9.21
N PRO A 7 10.87 -13.27 8.00
CA PRO A 7 9.95 -13.12 6.88
C PRO A 7 9.47 -14.46 6.29
N LYS A 8 10.03 -15.59 6.72
CA LYS A 8 9.65 -16.91 6.20
C LYS A 8 8.71 -17.68 7.11
N CYS A 9 8.93 -17.67 8.43
CA CYS A 9 8.18 -18.49 9.40
C CYS A 9 7.55 -17.69 10.52
N ASP A 10 7.65 -16.34 10.47
CA ASP A 10 7.11 -15.42 11.47
C ASP A 10 7.66 -15.57 12.89
N ASN A 11 8.67 -16.39 13.09
CA ASN A 11 9.33 -16.50 14.39
C ASN A 11 10.03 -15.18 14.76
N TYR A 12 10.06 -14.86 16.07
CA TYR A 12 10.67 -13.64 16.59
C TYR A 12 12.10 -13.90 17.05
N ILE A 13 13.03 -13.10 16.57
CA ILE A 13 14.42 -13.07 17.01
C ILE A 13 14.62 -11.83 17.88
N THR A 14 15.10 -12.01 19.09
CA THR A 14 15.37 -10.90 20.01
C THR A 14 16.82 -10.48 19.92
N PHE A 15 17.08 -9.19 19.80
CA PHE A 15 18.43 -8.65 19.78
C PHE A 15 18.56 -7.38 20.64
N ASP A 16 19.77 -7.06 21.03
CA ASP A 16 20.09 -5.88 21.81
C ASP A 16 20.52 -4.74 20.86
N GLU A 17 19.62 -3.77 20.68
CA GLU A 17 19.87 -2.64 19.78
C GLU A 17 20.99 -1.71 20.26
N THR A 18 21.32 -1.72 21.55
CA THR A 18 22.36 -0.83 22.10
C THR A 18 23.77 -1.18 21.63
N LYS A 19 23.96 -2.39 21.08
CA LYS A 19 25.22 -2.87 20.54
C LYS A 19 25.50 -2.43 19.11
N TYR A 20 24.56 -1.74 18.47
CA TYR A 20 24.63 -1.41 17.06
C TYR A 20 24.34 0.06 16.83
N SER A 21 24.97 0.65 15.82
CA SER A 21 24.79 2.05 15.46
C SER A 21 23.52 2.25 14.62
N PRO A 22 22.82 3.39 14.78
CA PRO A 22 21.72 3.76 13.89
C PRO A 22 22.17 3.78 12.43
N GLY A 23 21.37 3.19 11.55
CA GLY A 23 21.68 3.06 10.12
C GLY A 23 22.48 1.81 9.73
N GLN A 24 22.95 1.04 10.69
CA GLN A 24 23.68 -0.20 10.44
C GLN A 24 22.75 -1.31 9.93
N SER A 25 23.20 -2.05 8.94
CA SER A 25 22.52 -3.25 8.44
C SER A 25 22.98 -4.47 9.22
N LEU A 26 22.02 -5.22 9.75
CA LEU A 26 22.27 -6.48 10.48
C LEU A 26 21.69 -7.64 9.70
N VAL A 27 22.42 -8.75 9.66
CA VAL A 27 21.94 -10.01 9.09
C VAL A 27 21.61 -10.95 10.23
N PHE A 28 20.39 -11.48 10.22
CA PHE A 28 19.91 -12.46 11.17
C PHE A 28 19.67 -13.79 10.50
N LYS A 29 19.99 -14.85 11.22
CA LYS A 29 19.63 -16.21 10.83
C LYS A 29 18.51 -16.69 11.76
N CYS A 30 17.42 -17.15 11.18
CA CYS A 30 16.30 -17.69 11.95
C CYS A 30 16.62 -19.09 12.43
N ASP A 31 16.54 -19.33 13.74
CA ASP A 31 16.84 -20.62 14.35
C ASP A 31 15.80 -21.70 13.99
N GLU A 32 14.56 -21.30 13.70
CA GLU A 32 13.48 -22.22 13.33
C GLU A 32 13.53 -22.69 11.88
N CYS A 33 13.77 -21.78 10.92
CA CYS A 33 13.69 -22.12 9.51
C CYS A 33 15.01 -21.96 8.74
N GLY A 34 16.09 -21.55 9.41
CA GLY A 34 17.42 -21.36 8.84
C GLY A 34 17.52 -20.21 7.83
N LYS A 35 16.45 -19.42 7.63
CA LYS A 35 16.46 -18.29 6.68
C LYS A 35 17.33 -17.17 7.21
N GLU A 36 18.26 -16.71 6.38
CA GLU A 36 19.01 -15.48 6.61
C GLU A 36 18.28 -14.29 5.97
N PHE A 37 18.20 -13.18 6.72
CA PHE A 37 17.59 -11.95 6.26
C PHE A 37 18.25 -10.73 6.91
N GLY A 38 18.33 -9.63 6.17
CA GLY A 38 18.90 -8.38 6.64
C GLY A 38 17.82 -7.42 7.12
N ILE A 39 18.11 -6.68 8.18
CA ILE A 39 17.35 -5.53 8.61
C ILE A 39 18.27 -4.31 8.73
N ARG A 40 17.73 -3.12 8.51
CA ARG A 40 18.42 -1.86 8.79
C ARG A 40 17.91 -1.30 10.10
N ILE A 41 18.80 -0.98 11.02
CA ILE A 41 18.42 -0.33 12.27
C ILE A 41 18.00 1.10 11.93
N GLY A 42 16.69 1.37 12.02
CA GLY A 42 16.16 2.70 11.86
C GLY A 42 16.55 3.61 13.02
N VAL A 43 16.72 4.90 12.74
CA VAL A 43 16.81 5.93 13.78
C VAL A 43 15.40 6.05 14.38
N SER A 44 15.12 5.33 15.46
CA SER A 44 13.88 5.54 16.21
C SER A 44 13.91 6.94 16.80
N LYS A 45 13.13 7.85 16.23
CA LYS A 45 12.80 9.10 16.92
C LYS A 45 12.03 8.71 18.18
N LEU A 46 12.72 8.68 19.31
CA LEU A 46 12.11 8.67 20.63
C LEU A 46 11.18 9.89 20.71
N ARG A 47 9.88 9.65 20.81
CA ARG A 47 8.94 10.64 21.30
C ARG A 47 9.24 10.89 22.78
N GLY A 48 10.12 11.82 23.02
CA GLY A 48 10.27 12.46 24.32
C GLY A 48 9.61 13.83 24.23
N THR A 49 8.57 14.01 25.01
CA THR A 49 7.90 15.29 25.26
C THR A 49 8.93 16.28 25.81
N GLN A 50 9.24 17.33 25.09
CA GLN A 50 9.50 18.66 25.66
C GLN A 50 9.45 19.74 24.60
N LYS A 51 8.66 20.74 24.93
CA LYS A 51 8.41 22.04 24.35
C LYS A 51 9.69 22.89 24.39
N GLN A 52 10.10 23.44 23.25
CA GLN A 52 10.52 24.83 23.15
C GLN A 52 10.87 25.22 21.72
N GLU A 53 10.44 26.46 21.44
CA GLU A 53 10.50 27.21 20.22
C GLU A 53 11.93 27.50 19.75
N SER A 54 12.15 27.48 18.46
CA SER A 54 12.63 28.63 17.71
C SER A 54 12.78 28.26 16.23
N ALA A 55 12.34 29.20 15.42
CA ALA A 55 12.36 29.19 13.96
C ALA A 55 13.77 28.98 13.39
N ASP A 56 13.87 28.11 12.38
CA ASP A 56 14.72 28.40 11.24
C ASP A 56 14.19 27.72 9.99
N LEU A 57 14.01 28.53 8.97
CA LEU A 57 13.60 28.15 7.63
C LEU A 57 14.74 27.41 6.94
N SER A 58 14.59 26.14 6.71
CA SER A 58 15.35 25.46 5.66
C SER A 58 14.42 24.50 4.93
N GLN A 59 14.27 24.78 3.69
CA GLN A 59 13.61 24.09 2.62
C GLN A 59 13.71 22.59 2.78
N ASP A 60 12.58 21.94 3.11
CA ASP A 60 12.38 20.53 2.94
C ASP A 60 11.97 20.31 1.47
N ASP A 61 12.95 20.06 0.63
CA ASP A 61 12.73 19.45 -0.66
C ASP A 61 12.15 18.07 -0.39
N GLY A 62 10.80 17.99 -0.46
CA GLY A 62 10.04 16.79 -0.24
C GLY A 62 10.55 15.63 -1.09
N GLN A 63 11.33 14.77 -0.48
CA GLN A 63 11.47 13.40 -0.95
C GLN A 63 10.08 12.74 -0.82
N ARG A 64 9.23 12.95 -1.84
CA ARG A 64 8.13 12.03 -2.10
C ARG A 64 8.76 10.66 -2.22
N THR A 65 8.44 9.77 -1.30
CA THR A 65 8.89 8.39 -1.40
C THR A 65 8.42 7.85 -2.75
N ALA A 66 9.23 7.03 -3.41
CA ALA A 66 8.90 6.48 -4.73
C ALA A 66 7.54 5.76 -4.75
N GLU A 67 6.99 5.43 -3.59
CA GLU A 67 5.67 4.80 -3.39
C GLU A 67 4.49 5.76 -3.62
N GLU A 68 4.68 7.09 -3.50
CA GLU A 68 3.63 8.08 -3.75
C GLU A 68 3.57 8.56 -5.20
N ALA A 69 4.56 8.19 -6.02
CA ALA A 69 4.71 8.68 -7.38
C ALA A 69 3.56 8.27 -8.33
N TYR A 70 2.83 7.20 -8.02
CA TYR A 70 1.83 6.60 -8.90
C TYR A 70 0.40 6.64 -8.33
N GLY A 71 0.19 7.38 -7.24
CA GLY A 71 -1.10 7.44 -6.57
C GLY A 71 -1.34 6.30 -5.59
N SER A 72 -2.56 6.22 -5.08
CA SER A 72 -2.97 5.24 -4.08
C SER A 72 -4.44 4.85 -4.23
N ILE A 73 -4.83 3.76 -3.63
CA ILE A 73 -6.22 3.42 -3.38
C ILE A 73 -6.53 3.61 -1.90
N VAL A 74 -7.72 4.16 -1.62
CA VAL A 74 -8.24 4.32 -0.27
C VAL A 74 -9.39 3.35 -0.08
N VAL A 75 -9.16 2.31 0.73
CA VAL A 75 -10.20 1.37 1.15
C VAL A 75 -11.00 2.05 2.25
N ILE A 76 -12.31 2.26 2.00
CA ILE A 76 -13.20 2.94 2.92
C ILE A 76 -13.58 1.98 4.05
N GLU A 77 -13.50 2.45 5.29
CA GLU A 77 -13.90 1.66 6.46
C GLU A 77 -15.36 1.21 6.40
N ASN A 78 -15.63 0.01 6.86
CA ASN A 78 -16.98 -0.54 7.04
C ASN A 78 -16.98 -1.58 8.19
N VAL A 79 -18.04 -2.37 8.31
CA VAL A 79 -18.17 -3.38 9.37
C VAL A 79 -17.14 -4.53 9.26
N PHE A 80 -16.45 -4.69 8.13
CA PHE A 80 -15.52 -5.79 7.87
C PHE A 80 -14.06 -5.38 7.99
N HIS A 81 -13.75 -4.07 7.95
CA HIS A 81 -12.37 -3.57 7.98
C HIS A 81 -12.30 -2.07 8.30
N PHE A 82 -11.14 -1.65 8.81
CA PHE A 82 -10.77 -0.24 9.00
C PHE A 82 -10.32 0.39 7.68
N LYS A 83 -10.24 1.73 7.67
CA LYS A 83 -9.70 2.49 6.53
C LYS A 83 -8.24 2.14 6.28
N GLN A 84 -7.89 1.86 5.04
CA GLN A 84 -6.52 1.57 4.60
C GLN A 84 -6.17 2.41 3.37
N VAL A 85 -4.92 2.83 3.29
CA VAL A 85 -4.38 3.53 2.12
C VAL A 85 -3.23 2.70 1.58
N ILE A 86 -3.33 2.29 0.31
CA ILE A 86 -2.39 1.37 -0.32
C ILE A 86 -1.80 2.07 -1.54
N PRO A 87 -0.47 2.24 -1.60
CA PRO A 87 0.19 2.86 -2.75
C PRO A 87 0.06 1.99 -4.00
N LEU A 88 -0.02 2.65 -5.15
CA LEU A 88 0.01 2.01 -6.46
C LEU A 88 1.41 2.05 -7.05
N HIS A 89 1.72 1.04 -7.86
CA HIS A 89 2.97 0.93 -8.59
C HIS A 89 2.70 1.03 -10.10
N MET A 90 3.73 1.35 -10.87
CA MET A 90 3.65 1.29 -12.33
C MET A 90 3.35 -0.15 -12.77
N GLY A 91 2.44 -0.31 -13.72
CA GLY A 91 1.97 -1.60 -14.22
C GLY A 91 0.73 -2.12 -13.48
N ASP A 92 0.61 -3.43 -13.36
CA ASP A 92 -0.56 -4.08 -12.79
C ASP A 92 -0.51 -4.12 -11.26
N ASN A 93 -1.53 -3.56 -10.63
CA ASN A 93 -1.78 -3.62 -9.20
C ASN A 93 -2.99 -4.54 -8.98
N VAL A 94 -2.73 -5.77 -8.58
CA VAL A 94 -3.76 -6.77 -8.32
C VAL A 94 -4.32 -6.54 -6.93
N ILE A 95 -5.59 -6.17 -6.87
CA ILE A 95 -6.31 -5.81 -5.64
C ILE A 95 -7.12 -7.00 -5.16
N GLY A 96 -7.02 -7.30 -3.89
CA GLY A 96 -7.79 -8.36 -3.28
C GLY A 96 -7.61 -8.42 -1.77
N ARG A 97 -8.28 -9.38 -1.17
CA ARG A 97 -8.20 -9.63 0.27
C ARG A 97 -6.81 -10.17 0.64
N TYR A 98 -6.21 -9.59 1.67
CA TYR A 98 -4.95 -10.08 2.20
C TYR A 98 -5.10 -11.52 2.74
N GLN A 99 -4.22 -12.38 2.27
CA GLN A 99 -4.02 -13.71 2.82
C GLN A 99 -2.54 -14.08 2.70
N LYS A 100 -2.00 -14.71 3.71
CA LYS A 100 -0.60 -15.16 3.68
C LYS A 100 -0.36 -16.08 2.47
N GLY A 101 0.65 -15.74 1.64
CA GLY A 101 0.98 -16.48 0.42
C GLY A 101 0.19 -16.08 -0.82
N ASN A 102 -0.72 -15.12 -0.72
CA ASN A 102 -1.38 -14.55 -1.90
C ASN A 102 -0.35 -13.79 -2.76
N PRO A 103 -0.28 -14.06 -4.08
CA PRO A 103 0.63 -13.36 -4.98
C PRO A 103 0.20 -11.94 -5.35
N ALA A 104 -1.03 -11.52 -5.01
CA ALA A 104 -1.51 -10.16 -5.28
C ALA A 104 -0.63 -9.12 -4.56
N ASN A 105 -0.30 -8.04 -5.26
CA ASN A 105 0.64 -7.03 -4.81
C ASN A 105 0.00 -5.78 -4.19
N CYS A 106 -1.33 -5.66 -4.24
CA CYS A 106 -2.09 -4.52 -3.73
C CYS A 106 -3.25 -5.02 -2.84
N THR A 107 -2.91 -5.74 -1.77
CA THR A 107 -3.89 -6.38 -0.88
C THR A 107 -4.24 -5.53 0.32
N PHE A 108 -5.45 -5.68 0.84
CA PHE A 108 -5.92 -5.05 2.06
C PHE A 108 -6.51 -6.06 3.04
N GLU A 109 -6.46 -5.73 4.33
CA GLU A 109 -6.98 -6.56 5.40
C GLU A 109 -8.50 -6.39 5.49
N THR A 110 -9.24 -7.48 5.34
CA THR A 110 -10.69 -7.51 5.51
C THR A 110 -11.17 -8.91 5.89
N VAL A 111 -12.27 -8.97 6.61
CA VAL A 111 -13.01 -10.23 6.88
C VAL A 111 -14.23 -10.38 5.95
N ASP A 112 -14.36 -9.51 4.95
CA ASP A 112 -15.43 -9.57 3.96
C ASP A 112 -15.23 -10.78 3.03
N PRO A 113 -16.11 -11.79 3.09
CA PRO A 113 -15.99 -12.98 2.25
C PRO A 113 -16.32 -12.73 0.77
N SER A 114 -16.93 -11.59 0.45
CA SER A 114 -17.29 -11.21 -0.92
C SER A 114 -16.13 -10.62 -1.70
N VAL A 115 -14.99 -10.35 -1.04
CA VAL A 115 -13.75 -9.91 -1.69
C VAL A 115 -12.85 -11.11 -1.94
N ASP A 116 -12.55 -11.37 -3.19
CA ASP A 116 -11.63 -12.44 -3.59
C ASP A 116 -10.17 -12.07 -3.29
N LEU A 117 -9.29 -13.07 -3.30
CA LEU A 117 -7.84 -12.88 -3.12
C LEU A 117 -7.19 -12.16 -4.30
N ASP A 118 -7.77 -12.30 -5.48
CA ASP A 118 -7.42 -11.67 -6.75
C ASP A 118 -8.73 -11.19 -7.38
N HIS A 119 -9.20 -10.01 -6.95
CA HIS A 119 -10.54 -9.54 -7.29
C HIS A 119 -10.55 -8.69 -8.55
N CYS A 120 -9.70 -7.67 -8.60
CA CYS A 120 -9.57 -6.77 -9.74
C CYS A 120 -8.14 -6.26 -9.88
N THR A 121 -7.85 -5.63 -11.02
CA THR A 121 -6.55 -5.02 -11.30
C THR A 121 -6.72 -3.57 -11.66
N VAL A 122 -5.92 -2.69 -11.04
CA VAL A 122 -5.68 -1.33 -11.49
C VAL A 122 -4.34 -1.27 -12.20
N ASN A 123 -4.36 -1.09 -13.51
CA ASN A 123 -3.15 -0.88 -14.30
C ASN A 123 -2.80 0.60 -14.33
N VAL A 124 -1.57 0.93 -13.96
CA VAL A 124 -1.00 2.28 -14.05
C VAL A 124 -0.03 2.31 -15.23
N SER A 125 -0.29 3.18 -16.18
CA SER A 125 0.51 3.33 -17.39
C SER A 125 0.68 4.80 -17.76
N HIS A 126 1.66 5.11 -18.61
CA HIS A 126 1.76 6.44 -19.17
C HIS A 126 0.77 6.63 -20.33
N ASP A 127 0.15 7.78 -20.39
CA ASP A 127 -0.65 8.19 -21.53
C ASP A 127 0.25 8.78 -22.63
N LYS A 128 -0.36 9.12 -23.77
CA LYS A 128 0.37 9.71 -24.93
C LYS A 128 0.93 11.10 -24.66
N LYS A 129 0.49 11.76 -23.59
CA LYS A 129 0.91 13.11 -23.18
C LYS A 129 1.94 13.09 -22.06
N GLY A 130 2.35 11.89 -21.60
CA GLY A 130 3.30 11.70 -20.48
C GLY A 130 2.67 11.74 -19.10
N GLY A 131 1.34 11.87 -19.00
CA GLY A 131 0.61 11.74 -17.74
C GLY A 131 0.40 10.28 -17.33
N LEU A 132 -0.19 10.06 -16.16
CA LEU A 132 -0.56 8.72 -15.71
C LEU A 132 -1.99 8.39 -16.12
N ARG A 133 -2.19 7.17 -16.57
CA ARG A 133 -3.49 6.59 -16.90
C ARG A 133 -3.75 5.41 -15.98
N TYR A 134 -4.94 5.39 -15.42
CA TYR A 134 -5.41 4.32 -14.54
C TYR A 134 -6.53 3.55 -15.25
N THR A 135 -6.39 2.24 -15.31
CA THR A 135 -7.36 1.37 -15.97
C THR A 135 -7.76 0.26 -15.02
N LEU A 136 -9.05 0.15 -14.72
CA LEU A 136 -9.63 -0.86 -13.86
C LEU A 136 -10.18 -2.02 -14.68
N MET A 137 -9.92 -3.25 -14.25
CA MET A 137 -10.40 -4.48 -14.86
C MET A 137 -10.78 -5.49 -13.77
N ASP A 138 -11.91 -6.15 -13.93
CA ASP A 138 -12.29 -7.29 -13.07
C ASP A 138 -11.50 -8.55 -13.44
N ASN A 139 -11.01 -9.28 -12.44
CA ASN A 139 -10.22 -10.50 -12.63
C ASN A 139 -11.09 -11.78 -12.61
N ASN A 140 -12.31 -11.69 -13.11
CA ASN A 140 -13.29 -12.75 -13.04
C ASN A 140 -13.66 -13.11 -11.58
N SER A 141 -13.89 -12.07 -10.80
CA SER A 141 -14.25 -12.19 -9.39
C SER A 141 -15.64 -12.83 -9.20
N ASN A 142 -15.87 -13.41 -8.02
CA ASN A 142 -17.16 -14.04 -7.71
C ASN A 142 -18.32 -13.06 -7.59
N THR A 143 -18.06 -11.84 -7.14
CA THR A 143 -19.10 -10.83 -6.87
C THR A 143 -19.10 -9.66 -7.83
N GLY A 144 -18.12 -9.61 -8.75
CA GLY A 144 -17.97 -8.52 -9.71
C GLY A 144 -17.31 -7.26 -9.13
N THR A 145 -16.83 -6.41 -10.03
CA THR A 145 -16.28 -5.08 -9.74
C THR A 145 -17.20 -4.03 -10.32
N PHE A 146 -17.60 -3.06 -9.50
CA PHE A 146 -18.55 -2.01 -9.88
C PHE A 146 -17.88 -0.64 -9.87
N VAL A 147 -18.17 0.19 -10.88
CA VAL A 147 -17.84 1.62 -10.89
C VAL A 147 -19.15 2.39 -10.79
N GLY A 148 -19.38 3.03 -9.64
CA GLY A 148 -20.71 3.50 -9.30
C GLY A 148 -21.71 2.34 -9.26
N ASP A 149 -22.79 2.43 -10.04
CA ASP A 149 -23.82 1.40 -10.13
C ASP A 149 -23.64 0.44 -11.33
N VAL A 150 -22.51 0.52 -12.04
CA VAL A 150 -22.27 -0.25 -13.25
C VAL A 150 -21.19 -1.31 -13.05
N GLU A 151 -21.59 -2.58 -13.20
CA GLU A 151 -20.67 -3.70 -13.18
C GLU A 151 -19.76 -3.72 -14.42
N LEU A 152 -18.48 -3.98 -14.22
CA LEU A 152 -17.54 -4.19 -15.30
C LEU A 152 -17.85 -5.50 -16.04
N GLN A 153 -17.89 -5.44 -17.36
CA GLN A 153 -18.07 -6.62 -18.19
C GLN A 153 -16.79 -7.48 -18.20
N PRO A 154 -16.88 -8.79 -18.48
CA PRO A 154 -15.71 -9.63 -18.62
C PRO A 154 -14.69 -9.05 -19.62
N ARG A 155 -13.45 -8.90 -19.17
CA ARG A 155 -12.34 -8.29 -19.92
C ARG A 155 -12.50 -6.80 -20.25
N GLU A 156 -13.51 -6.14 -19.72
CA GLU A 156 -13.64 -4.69 -19.85
C GLU A 156 -12.46 -3.99 -19.14
N ARG A 157 -11.88 -3.00 -19.82
CA ARG A 157 -10.87 -2.11 -19.27
C ARG A 157 -11.44 -0.72 -19.19
N ARG A 158 -11.81 -0.29 -18.01
CA ARG A 158 -12.38 1.03 -17.76
C ARG A 158 -11.32 1.99 -17.28
N ILE A 159 -11.18 3.12 -17.97
CA ILE A 159 -10.34 4.22 -17.49
C ILE A 159 -11.03 4.85 -16.29
N ILE A 160 -10.29 5.02 -15.21
CA ILE A 160 -10.73 5.66 -13.98
C ILE A 160 -9.83 6.86 -13.65
N GLU A 161 -10.39 7.84 -12.96
CA GLU A 161 -9.75 9.11 -12.67
C GLU A 161 -9.68 9.35 -11.16
N ASP A 162 -9.03 10.43 -10.74
CA ASP A 162 -8.99 10.80 -9.32
C ASP A 162 -10.38 10.91 -8.73
N GLY A 163 -10.54 10.37 -7.54
CA GLY A 163 -11.84 10.36 -6.85
C GLY A 163 -12.83 9.31 -7.34
N THR A 164 -12.51 8.53 -8.38
CA THR A 164 -13.39 7.44 -8.82
C THR A 164 -13.61 6.44 -7.70
N LEU A 165 -14.89 6.20 -7.38
CA LEU A 165 -15.34 5.18 -6.44
C LEU A 165 -15.63 3.89 -7.21
N PHE A 166 -15.03 2.79 -6.78
CA PHE A 166 -15.35 1.46 -7.26
C PHE A 166 -15.54 0.50 -6.10
N THR A 167 -16.31 -0.55 -6.31
CA THR A 167 -16.76 -1.46 -5.25
C THR A 167 -16.44 -2.91 -5.58
N LEU A 168 -15.90 -3.64 -4.61
CA LEU A 168 -15.59 -5.06 -4.63
C LEU A 168 -16.42 -5.75 -3.54
N GLY A 169 -17.47 -6.48 -3.93
CA GLY A 169 -18.38 -7.04 -2.93
C GLY A 169 -19.00 -5.95 -2.05
N ALA A 170 -18.79 -6.01 -0.74
CA ALA A 170 -19.24 -4.98 0.20
C ALA A 170 -18.18 -3.88 0.49
N THR A 171 -17.06 -3.90 -0.20
CA THR A 171 -15.94 -2.99 0.02
C THR A 171 -15.89 -1.89 -1.02
N SER A 172 -15.91 -0.64 -0.57
CA SER A 172 -15.77 0.54 -1.41
C SER A 172 -14.35 1.08 -1.39
N ILE A 173 -13.81 1.42 -2.56
CA ILE A 173 -12.45 1.90 -2.76
C ILE A 173 -12.48 3.18 -3.60
N ILE A 174 -11.66 4.16 -3.23
CA ILE A 174 -11.48 5.41 -4.00
C ILE A 174 -10.06 5.44 -4.56
N LEU A 175 -9.94 5.73 -5.85
CA LEU A 175 -8.66 6.06 -6.47
C LEU A 175 -8.23 7.48 -6.06
N ARG A 176 -6.98 7.63 -5.65
CA ARG A 176 -6.31 8.90 -5.46
C ARG A 176 -5.08 8.95 -6.35
N THR A 177 -5.07 9.89 -7.28
CA THR A 177 -3.95 10.12 -8.19
C THR A 177 -3.00 11.16 -7.62
N THR A 178 -1.79 11.23 -8.13
CA THR A 178 -0.81 12.25 -7.75
C THR A 178 -0.99 13.56 -8.51
N ASN A 179 -1.81 13.57 -9.56
CA ASN A 179 -2.16 14.77 -10.31
C ASN A 179 -3.23 15.55 -9.53
N VAL A 180 -2.86 16.14 -8.41
CA VAL A 180 -3.61 17.25 -7.85
C VAL A 180 -3.25 18.44 -8.74
N GLU A 181 -4.07 18.76 -9.75
CA GLU A 181 -4.09 20.10 -10.28
C GLU A 181 -4.38 21.00 -9.08
N GLU A 182 -3.42 21.83 -8.69
CA GLU A 182 -3.65 22.89 -7.74
C GLU A 182 -4.74 23.76 -8.36
N ASP A 183 -5.94 23.61 -7.83
CA ASP A 183 -7.06 24.48 -8.13
C ASP A 183 -6.67 25.88 -7.60
N HIS A 184 -6.07 26.67 -8.47
CA HIS A 184 -5.87 28.10 -8.24
C HIS A 184 -7.23 28.77 -8.40
N ALA A 185 -7.94 28.78 -7.29
CA ALA A 185 -9.04 29.72 -7.14
C ALA A 185 -8.51 31.12 -6.84
#